data_fd4b3abdc2bd364b60774e85ab2e1fba
#
_entry.id   fd4b3abdc2bd364b60774e85ab2e1fba
#
_cell.length_a   1.000
_cell.length_b   1.000
_cell.length_c   1.000
_cell.angle_alpha   90.00
_cell.angle_beta   90.00
_cell.angle_gamma   90.00
#
_symmetry.space_group_name_H-M   'P 1'
#
loop_
_entity.id
_entity.type
_entity.pdbx_description
1 polymer ?
#
loop_
_entity_poly.entity_id
_entity_poly.type
_entity_poly.pdbx_seq_one_letter_code
_entity_poly.pdbx_strand_id
1 'polypeptide(L)'
;MYETWNSLQEACLQCHKCGLCEGRHNVVFGIGVETAEVMFIGEGPGENEDLQGEPFVGRGGQLLDKMLAAVDLSREKNIYIANIVKCRPPQNRDPLPEEQEACIDWLRNQTALIRPKIIVCLGRIAAAKIIKPDIK
;
A
#
# COMPACT_ATOMS: atom_id res chain seq x y z
N MET A 1 11.57 15.09 0.85
CA MET A 1 11.55 14.19 -0.32
C MET A 1 12.71 13.22 -0.25
N TYR A 2 12.49 11.99 -0.71
CA TYR A 2 13.53 10.95 -0.71
C TYR A 2 14.09 10.78 -2.11
N GLU A 3 15.40 10.68 -2.23
CA GLU A 3 16.06 10.57 -3.52
C GLU A 3 16.17 9.14 -4.03
N THR A 4 16.20 8.16 -3.12
CA THR A 4 16.33 6.76 -3.50
C THR A 4 15.22 5.92 -2.89
N TRP A 5 14.93 4.79 -3.54
CA TRP A 5 13.97 3.83 -3.03
C TRP A 5 14.38 3.28 -1.66
N ASN A 6 15.65 2.94 -1.49
CA ASN A 6 16.15 2.39 -0.24
C ASN A 6 16.02 3.38 0.92
N SER A 7 16.34 4.65 0.70
CA SER A 7 16.22 5.66 1.75
C SER A 7 14.76 5.87 2.17
N LEU A 8 13.84 5.84 1.21
CA LEU A 8 12.41 5.93 1.47
C LEU A 8 11.93 4.72 2.29
N GLN A 9 12.31 3.51 1.86
CA GLN A 9 11.88 2.28 2.53
C GLN A 9 12.40 2.23 3.97
N GLU A 10 13.68 2.51 4.19
CA GLU A 10 14.28 2.51 5.52
C GLU A 10 13.58 3.48 6.46
N ALA A 11 13.29 4.69 5.98
CA ALA A 11 12.58 5.69 6.78
C ALA A 11 11.16 5.25 7.10
N CYS A 12 10.45 4.69 6.13
CA CYS A 12 9.08 4.23 6.32
C CYS A 12 8.99 3.09 7.35
N LEU A 13 9.94 2.16 7.31
CA LEU A 13 9.95 1.02 8.24
C LEU A 13 10.10 1.44 9.71
N GLN A 14 10.57 2.66 9.96
CA GLN A 14 10.74 3.20 11.31
C GLN A 14 9.70 4.27 11.65
N CYS A 15 8.60 4.34 10.89
CA CYS A 15 7.60 5.39 11.05
C CYS A 15 6.83 5.31 12.37
N HIS A 16 6.66 6.47 13.01
CA HIS A 16 5.85 6.63 14.23
C HIS A 16 4.93 7.85 14.11
N LYS A 17 4.44 8.13 12.89
CA LYS A 17 3.67 9.35 12.64
C LYS A 17 2.23 9.32 13.16
N CYS A 18 1.68 8.14 13.43
CA CYS A 18 0.32 8.01 13.96
C CYS A 18 0.22 6.84 14.92
N GLY A 19 -0.93 6.73 15.62
CA GLY A 19 -1.15 5.70 16.64
C GLY A 19 -1.13 4.26 16.13
N LEU A 20 -1.24 4.04 14.83
CA LEU A 20 -1.19 2.68 14.28
C LEU A 20 0.15 1.99 14.55
N CYS A 21 1.21 2.75 14.80
CA CYS A 21 2.52 2.18 15.11
C CYS A 21 2.53 1.36 16.41
N GLU A 22 1.61 1.62 17.32
CA GLU A 22 1.58 0.96 18.63
C GLU A 22 1.09 -0.48 18.55
N GLY A 23 0.16 -0.77 17.63
CA GLY A 23 -0.43 -2.11 17.52
C GLY A 23 0.13 -2.97 16.40
N ARG A 24 1.00 -2.44 15.56
CA ARG A 24 1.54 -3.17 14.42
C ARG A 24 2.62 -4.18 14.84
N HIS A 25 2.74 -5.27 14.09
CA HIS A 25 3.90 -6.16 14.15
C HIS A 25 4.95 -5.72 13.14
N ASN A 26 4.54 -5.34 11.95
CA ASN A 26 5.41 -4.85 10.90
C ASN A 26 4.79 -3.65 10.20
N VAL A 27 5.65 -2.76 9.69
CA VAL A 27 5.25 -1.79 8.68
C VAL A 27 5.16 -2.56 7.35
N VAL A 28 4.07 -2.37 6.63
CA VAL A 28 3.87 -3.00 5.31
C VAL A 28 4.10 -1.93 4.24
N PHE A 29 5.34 -1.81 3.81
CA PHE A 29 5.76 -0.75 2.88
C PHE A 29 5.12 -0.91 1.50
N GLY A 30 5.11 -2.11 0.99
CA GLY A 30 4.64 -2.45 -0.34
C GLY A 30 5.53 -3.53 -0.94
N ILE A 31 5.18 -4.00 -2.12
CA ILE A 31 5.97 -5.01 -2.82
C ILE A 31 5.75 -4.92 -4.32
N GLY A 32 6.81 -5.19 -5.08
CA GLY A 32 6.73 -5.25 -6.52
C GLY A 32 7.94 -4.67 -7.20
N VAL A 33 7.74 -4.29 -8.45
CA VAL A 33 8.79 -3.75 -9.31
C VAL A 33 8.84 -2.23 -9.17
N GLU A 34 10.00 -1.70 -8.83
CA GLU A 34 10.19 -0.27 -8.53
C GLU A 34 10.06 0.65 -9.75
N THR A 35 9.97 0.07 -10.93
CA THR A 35 9.78 0.79 -12.20
C THR A 35 8.48 0.38 -12.89
N ALA A 36 7.52 -0.13 -12.12
CA ALA A 36 6.27 -0.66 -12.67
C ALA A 36 5.45 0.41 -13.40
N GLU A 37 4.85 0.01 -14.51
CA GLU A 37 3.93 0.89 -15.23
C GLU A 37 2.53 0.92 -14.59
N VAL A 38 2.18 -0.15 -13.85
CA VAL A 38 0.87 -0.26 -13.19
C VAL A 38 1.09 -0.43 -11.69
N MET A 39 0.45 0.42 -10.90
CA MET A 39 0.51 0.39 -9.46
C MET A 39 -0.89 0.14 -8.88
N PHE A 40 -1.00 -0.83 -8.00
CA PHE A 40 -2.25 -1.16 -7.31
C PHE A 40 -2.19 -0.61 -5.89
N ILE A 41 -3.24 0.10 -5.49
CA ILE A 41 -3.29 0.74 -4.17
C ILE A 41 -4.55 0.28 -3.43
N GLY A 42 -4.35 -0.39 -2.30
CA GLY A 42 -5.42 -0.82 -1.41
C GLY A 42 -5.54 0.05 -0.17
N GLU A 43 -6.34 -0.41 0.78
CA GLU A 43 -6.65 0.34 2.00
C GLU A 43 -5.52 0.29 3.03
N GLY A 44 -5.23 -0.89 3.54
CA GLY A 44 -4.24 -1.08 4.59
C GLY A 44 -4.02 -2.55 4.90
N PRO A 45 -2.99 -2.87 5.72
CA PRO A 45 -2.70 -4.25 6.06
C PRO A 45 -3.76 -4.87 6.96
N GLY A 46 -4.11 -6.13 6.69
CA GLY A 46 -4.85 -6.97 7.61
C GLY A 46 -3.89 -7.76 8.49
N GLU A 47 -4.42 -8.77 9.19
CA GLU A 47 -3.61 -9.58 10.12
C GLU A 47 -2.47 -10.31 9.43
N ASN A 48 -2.74 -10.97 8.32
CA ASN A 48 -1.70 -11.74 7.62
C ASN A 48 -0.62 -10.81 7.05
N GLU A 49 -1.01 -9.68 6.52
CA GLU A 49 -0.09 -8.69 6.00
C GLU A 49 0.79 -8.11 7.10
N ASP A 50 0.21 -7.80 8.25
CA ASP A 50 0.92 -7.29 9.40
C ASP A 50 1.97 -8.30 9.92
N LEU A 51 1.61 -9.57 9.95
CA LEU A 51 2.52 -10.62 10.42
C LEU A 51 3.64 -10.90 9.43
N GLN A 52 3.39 -10.82 8.13
CA GLN A 52 4.37 -11.14 7.10
C GLN A 52 5.14 -9.93 6.58
N GLY A 53 4.62 -8.72 6.77
CA GLY A 53 5.27 -7.51 6.27
C GLY A 53 5.04 -7.23 4.79
N GLU A 54 4.13 -7.94 4.13
CA GLU A 54 3.82 -7.77 2.72
C GLU A 54 2.33 -7.50 2.49
N PRO A 55 1.97 -6.65 1.51
CA PRO A 55 0.57 -6.38 1.19
C PRO A 55 -0.07 -7.54 0.43
N PHE A 56 -1.37 -7.73 0.64
CA PHE A 56 -2.19 -8.67 -0.12
C PHE A 56 -1.63 -10.10 -0.13
N VAL A 57 -1.44 -10.68 1.07
CA VAL A 57 -0.95 -12.05 1.25
C VAL A 57 -2.01 -13.01 1.81
N GLY A 58 -3.16 -12.48 2.28
CA GLY A 58 -4.27 -13.30 2.73
C GLY A 58 -5.13 -13.80 1.55
N ARG A 59 -6.37 -14.20 1.85
CA ARG A 59 -7.29 -14.71 0.83
C ARG A 59 -7.53 -13.74 -0.33
N GLY A 60 -7.78 -12.47 0.01
CA GLY A 60 -7.97 -11.43 -1.00
C GLY A 60 -6.75 -11.25 -1.87
N GLY A 61 -5.56 -11.32 -1.26
CA GLY A 61 -4.30 -11.21 -1.98
C GLY A 61 -4.06 -12.37 -2.92
N GLN A 62 -4.42 -13.58 -2.50
CA GLN A 62 -4.29 -14.76 -3.36
C GLN A 62 -5.22 -14.68 -4.57
N LEU A 63 -6.44 -14.19 -4.36
CA LEU A 63 -7.38 -13.97 -5.46
C LEU A 63 -6.85 -12.88 -6.40
N LEU A 64 -6.34 -11.80 -5.85
CA LEU A 64 -5.73 -10.73 -6.65
C LEU A 64 -4.60 -11.29 -7.53
N ASP A 65 -3.71 -12.09 -6.96
CA ASP A 65 -2.60 -12.69 -7.73
C ASP A 65 -3.11 -13.53 -8.89
N LYS A 66 -4.19 -14.31 -8.68
CA LYS A 66 -4.80 -15.10 -9.75
C LYS A 66 -5.42 -14.22 -10.84
N MET A 67 -6.09 -13.16 -10.45
CA MET A 67 -6.69 -12.21 -11.41
C MET A 67 -5.61 -11.51 -12.22
N LEU A 68 -4.52 -11.10 -11.57
CA LEU A 68 -3.39 -10.46 -12.23
C LEU A 68 -2.72 -11.41 -13.23
N ALA A 69 -2.51 -12.66 -12.82
CA ALA A 69 -1.90 -13.67 -13.68
C ALA A 69 -2.72 -13.89 -14.96
N ALA A 70 -4.04 -13.80 -14.87
CA ALA A 70 -4.93 -13.96 -16.03
C ALA A 70 -4.72 -12.89 -17.10
N VAL A 71 -4.14 -11.75 -16.74
CA VAL A 71 -3.84 -10.65 -17.68
C VAL A 71 -2.34 -10.37 -17.79
N ASP A 72 -1.53 -11.38 -17.48
CA ASP A 72 -0.06 -11.33 -17.57
C ASP A 72 0.59 -10.26 -16.66
N LEU A 73 -0.03 -10.01 -15.50
CA LEU A 73 0.53 -9.12 -14.49
C LEU A 73 0.95 -9.92 -13.27
N SER A 74 2.04 -9.52 -12.62
CA SER A 74 2.44 -10.12 -11.34
C SER A 74 3.35 -9.16 -10.56
N ARG A 75 3.30 -9.27 -9.23
CA ARG A 75 4.15 -8.46 -8.37
C ARG A 75 5.64 -8.79 -8.53
N GLU A 76 5.97 -9.95 -9.06
CA GLU A 76 7.36 -10.34 -9.34
C GLU A 76 7.88 -9.76 -10.64
N LYS A 77 7.01 -9.43 -11.60
CA LYS A 77 7.44 -9.09 -12.97
C LYS A 77 7.21 -7.64 -13.36
N ASN A 78 6.02 -7.07 -13.09
CA ASN A 78 5.65 -5.85 -13.79
C ASN A 78 4.68 -4.92 -13.06
N ILE A 79 4.32 -5.21 -11.82
CA ILE A 79 3.46 -4.30 -11.05
C ILE A 79 4.05 -4.01 -9.68
N TYR A 80 3.51 -2.97 -9.03
CA TYR A 80 3.79 -2.66 -7.63
C TYR A 80 2.47 -2.59 -6.87
N ILE A 81 2.45 -3.12 -5.65
CA ILE A 81 1.27 -3.11 -4.78
C ILE A 81 1.61 -2.37 -3.49
N ALA A 82 0.77 -1.43 -3.10
CA ALA A 82 0.90 -0.67 -1.86
C ALA A 82 -0.48 -0.40 -1.26
N ASN A 83 -0.50 0.20 -0.09
CA ASN A 83 -1.73 0.61 0.59
C ASN A 83 -1.68 2.08 0.97
N ILE A 84 -2.85 2.66 1.23
CA ILE A 84 -2.97 4.04 1.72
C ILE A 84 -2.28 4.17 3.08
N VAL A 85 -2.52 3.23 4.00
CA VAL A 85 -1.80 3.19 5.27
C VAL A 85 -0.86 2.00 5.31
N LYS A 86 0.27 2.16 6.00
CA LYS A 86 1.35 1.17 6.04
C LYS A 86 1.30 0.26 7.25
N CYS A 87 0.42 0.55 8.19
CA CYS A 87 0.29 -0.22 9.43
C CYS A 87 -1.15 -0.68 9.62
N ARG A 88 -1.32 -1.86 10.20
CA ARG A 88 -2.64 -2.46 10.44
C ARG A 88 -3.46 -1.65 11.43
N PRO A 89 -4.68 -1.22 11.07
CA PRO A 89 -5.61 -0.66 12.04
C PRO A 89 -6.11 -1.72 13.02
N PRO A 90 -6.42 -1.35 14.28
CA PRO A 90 -6.94 -2.32 15.26
C PRO A 90 -8.16 -3.05 14.72
N GLN A 91 -8.18 -4.38 14.88
CA GLN A 91 -9.29 -5.23 14.46
C GLN A 91 -9.68 -5.07 12.99
N ASN A 92 -8.72 -4.67 12.14
CA ASN A 92 -8.94 -4.47 10.70
C ASN A 92 -10.02 -3.43 10.37
N ARG A 93 -10.26 -2.45 11.27
CA ARG A 93 -11.21 -1.37 10.97
C ARG A 93 -10.68 -0.50 9.83
N ASP A 94 -11.56 0.31 9.24
CA ASP A 94 -11.12 1.29 8.26
C ASP A 94 -10.13 2.27 8.92
N PRO A 95 -9.08 2.69 8.20
CA PRO A 95 -8.18 3.71 8.72
C PRO A 95 -8.92 5.05 8.88
N LEU A 96 -8.66 5.73 9.99
CA LEU A 96 -9.26 7.04 10.25
C LEU A 96 -8.67 8.09 9.29
N PRO A 97 -9.42 9.18 8.99
CA PRO A 97 -8.88 10.23 8.13
C PRO A 97 -7.53 10.79 8.59
N GLU A 98 -7.33 10.95 9.90
CA GLU A 98 -6.06 11.43 10.47
C GLU A 98 -4.92 10.44 10.21
N GLU A 99 -5.21 9.15 10.28
CA GLU A 99 -4.23 8.10 10.01
C GLU A 99 -3.84 8.07 8.55
N GLN A 100 -4.83 8.22 7.66
CA GLN A 100 -4.57 8.30 6.23
C GLN A 100 -3.70 9.52 5.90
N GLU A 101 -4.02 10.66 6.48
CA GLU A 101 -3.30 11.90 6.22
C GLU A 101 -1.86 11.83 6.74
N ALA A 102 -1.64 11.24 7.91
CA ALA A 102 -0.31 11.05 8.46
C ALA A 102 0.55 10.08 7.63
N CYS A 103 -0.09 9.13 6.94
CA CYS A 103 0.61 8.07 6.22
C CYS A 103 0.78 8.33 4.71
N ILE A 104 -0.06 9.18 4.12
CA ILE A 104 -0.16 9.31 2.66
C ILE A 104 1.14 9.76 2.00
N ASP A 105 2.00 10.49 2.71
CA ASP A 105 3.26 10.96 2.12
C ASP A 105 4.20 9.82 1.76
N TRP A 106 4.16 8.70 2.47
CA TRP A 106 4.92 7.52 2.07
C TRP A 106 4.52 7.06 0.69
N LEU A 107 3.21 6.96 0.44
CA LEU A 107 2.66 6.56 -0.86
C LEU A 107 2.97 7.59 -1.94
N ARG A 108 2.88 8.87 -1.63
CA ARG A 108 3.22 9.95 -2.57
C ARG A 108 4.67 9.83 -3.02
N ASN A 109 5.58 9.58 -2.08
CA ASN A 109 7.00 9.40 -2.41
C ASN A 109 7.24 8.12 -3.22
N GLN A 110 6.55 7.03 -2.90
CA GLN A 110 6.63 5.80 -3.69
C GLN A 110 6.18 6.06 -5.13
N THR A 111 5.07 6.75 -5.30
CA THR A 111 4.53 7.07 -6.62
C THR A 111 5.48 7.98 -7.41
N ALA A 112 6.09 8.95 -6.74
CA ALA A 112 7.05 9.85 -7.37
C ALA A 112 8.29 9.12 -7.89
N LEU A 113 8.73 8.08 -7.17
CA LEU A 113 9.90 7.29 -7.56
C LEU A 113 9.57 6.22 -8.60
N ILE A 114 8.43 5.55 -8.47
CA ILE A 114 8.00 4.51 -9.43
C ILE A 114 7.59 5.14 -10.76
N ARG A 115 6.85 6.25 -10.72
CA ARG A 115 6.31 6.96 -11.88
C ARG A 115 5.41 6.05 -12.73
N PRO A 116 4.38 5.44 -12.13
CA PRO A 116 3.48 4.56 -12.89
C PRO A 116 2.69 5.33 -13.91
N LYS A 117 2.29 4.64 -14.98
CA LYS A 117 1.40 5.20 -16.00
C LYS A 117 -0.07 5.03 -15.61
N ILE A 118 -0.36 3.97 -14.84
CA ILE A 118 -1.72 3.63 -14.41
C ILE A 118 -1.71 3.33 -12.92
N ILE A 119 -2.68 3.89 -12.20
CA ILE A 119 -2.94 3.56 -10.80
C ILE A 119 -4.32 2.92 -10.72
N VAL A 120 -4.38 1.73 -10.11
CA VAL A 120 -5.64 1.01 -9.89
C VAL A 120 -5.94 1.03 -8.40
N CYS A 121 -7.06 1.65 -8.03
CA CYS A 121 -7.49 1.70 -6.63
C CYS A 121 -8.34 0.47 -6.30
N LEU A 122 -7.93 -0.25 -5.25
CA LEU A 122 -8.62 -1.45 -4.79
C LEU A 122 -9.47 -1.09 -3.58
N GLY A 123 -10.76 -0.94 -3.81
CA GLY A 123 -11.73 -0.66 -2.76
C GLY A 123 -12.02 0.83 -2.56
N ARG A 124 -13.04 1.06 -1.73
CA ARG A 124 -13.61 2.38 -1.50
C ARG A 124 -12.63 3.37 -0.86
N ILE A 125 -11.90 2.93 0.14
CA ILE A 125 -10.98 3.82 0.89
C ILE A 125 -9.89 4.35 -0.03
N ALA A 126 -9.26 3.48 -0.81
CA ALA A 126 -8.22 3.90 -1.75
C ALA A 126 -8.78 4.83 -2.82
N ALA A 127 -9.93 4.47 -3.39
CA ALA A 127 -10.56 5.28 -4.44
C ALA A 127 -10.96 6.66 -3.93
N ALA A 128 -11.50 6.74 -2.71
CA ALA A 128 -11.91 8.02 -2.11
C ALA A 128 -10.70 8.91 -1.83
N LYS A 129 -9.58 8.34 -1.42
CA LYS A 129 -8.37 9.12 -1.11
C LYS A 129 -7.62 9.57 -2.35
N ILE A 130 -7.55 8.71 -3.38
CA ILE A 130 -6.75 8.96 -4.58
C ILE A 130 -7.54 9.69 -5.67
N ILE A 131 -8.77 9.28 -5.93
CA ILE A 131 -9.58 9.81 -7.04
C ILE A 131 -10.41 11.00 -6.59
N LYS A 132 -11.39 10.77 -5.74
CA LYS A 132 -12.21 11.86 -5.15
C LYS A 132 -13.01 11.34 -3.95
N PRO A 133 -13.24 12.20 -2.93
CA PRO A 133 -13.83 11.75 -1.66
C PRO A 133 -15.24 11.17 -1.75
N ASP A 134 -16.03 11.60 -2.74
CA ASP A 134 -17.42 11.17 -2.89
C ASP A 134 -17.63 10.06 -3.92
N ILE A 135 -16.57 9.37 -4.29
CA ILE A 135 -16.66 8.28 -5.27
C ILE A 135 -17.47 7.11 -4.67
N LYS A 136 -18.30 6.50 -5.50
CA LYS A 136 -19.14 5.37 -5.10
C LYS A 136 -18.79 4.10 -5.86
#